data_cfbe3f7b7dd75b586289750d173a0ec1
#
_entry.id   cfbe3f7b7dd75b586289750d173a0ec1
#
_cell.length_a   1.000
_cell.length_b   1.000
_cell.length_c   1.000
_cell.angle_alpha   90.00
_cell.angle_beta   90.00
_cell.angle_gamma   90.00
#
_symmetry.space_group_name_H-M   'P 1'
#
loop_
_entity.id
_entity.type
_entity.pdbx_description
1 polymer ?
#
loop_
_entity_poly.entity_id
_entity_poly.type
_entity_poly.pdbx_seq_one_letter_code
_entity_poly.pdbx_strand_id
1 'polypeptide(L)'
;MRIQPWNLVFLVGFIVYVCLRGVFEQRTKCNKQAVSRVDALEKTLMAIVIPGGLLLPVVYLFTPWLAFADYHLPAFAPWFGTVLMMAALWLFWRSHADLGQNWSVTLELRPGHQLVKHGVYRSIRHPMYASIWLWCLAQGLLLENWLAGWYALLAFALMYFVRTPREEQMMCESFGQE
;
A
#
# COMPACT_ATOMS: atom_id res chain seq x y z
N MET A 1 7.26 -21.23 -11.86
CA MET A 1 7.10 -19.80 -12.17
C MET A 1 6.17 -19.67 -13.38
N ARG A 2 5.08 -18.94 -13.24
CA ARG A 2 4.17 -18.66 -14.36
C ARG A 2 4.78 -17.55 -15.21
N ILE A 3 5.35 -17.91 -16.35
CA ILE A 3 6.07 -16.96 -17.23
C ILE A 3 5.05 -16.32 -18.20
N GLN A 4 4.17 -15.50 -17.65
CA GLN A 4 3.42 -14.55 -18.47
C GLN A 4 4.10 -13.18 -18.36
N PRO A 5 4.16 -12.40 -19.45
CA PRO A 5 4.83 -11.08 -19.42
C PRO A 5 4.33 -10.17 -18.30
N TRP A 6 3.04 -10.22 -18.03
CA TRP A 6 2.39 -9.39 -17.03
C TRP A 6 2.75 -9.76 -15.59
N ASN A 7 3.00 -11.05 -15.34
CA ASN A 7 3.52 -11.54 -14.06
C ASN A 7 4.92 -11.02 -13.79
N LEU A 8 5.74 -10.85 -14.83
CA LEU A 8 7.07 -10.24 -14.71
C LEU A 8 6.96 -8.74 -14.43
N VAL A 9 6.04 -8.04 -15.11
CA VAL A 9 5.76 -6.62 -14.81
C VAL A 9 5.38 -6.44 -13.35
N PHE A 10 4.45 -7.28 -12.85
CA PHE A 10 4.07 -7.25 -11.44
C PHE A 10 5.24 -7.52 -10.52
N LEU A 11 6.04 -8.55 -10.79
CA LEU A 11 7.19 -8.93 -9.97
C LEU A 11 8.22 -7.78 -9.88
N VAL A 12 8.53 -7.14 -11.01
CA VAL A 12 9.45 -5.99 -11.03
C VAL A 12 8.86 -4.83 -10.22
N GLY A 13 7.58 -4.50 -10.42
CA GLY A 13 6.90 -3.46 -9.63
C GLY A 13 6.91 -3.78 -8.14
N PHE A 14 6.70 -5.05 -7.77
CA PHE A 14 6.73 -5.51 -6.38
C PHE A 14 8.12 -5.37 -5.75
N ILE A 15 9.18 -5.73 -6.47
CA ILE A 15 10.56 -5.53 -6.01
C ILE A 15 10.83 -4.03 -5.78
N VAL A 16 10.45 -3.17 -6.73
CA VAL A 16 10.61 -1.71 -6.60
C VAL A 16 9.85 -1.19 -5.38
N TYR A 17 8.60 -1.64 -5.17
CA TYR A 17 7.81 -1.27 -3.99
C TYR A 17 8.49 -1.65 -2.68
N VAL A 18 8.98 -2.89 -2.56
CA VAL A 18 9.68 -3.38 -1.36
C VAL A 18 10.98 -2.60 -1.12
N CYS A 19 11.75 -2.32 -2.18
CA CYS A 19 12.97 -1.52 -2.09
C CYS A 19 12.67 -0.09 -1.60
N LEU A 20 11.68 0.57 -2.20
CA LEU A 20 11.27 1.92 -1.79
C LEU A 20 10.84 1.94 -0.32
N ARG A 21 9.96 1.01 0.07
CA ARG A 21 9.52 0.89 1.46
C ARG A 21 10.69 0.68 2.42
N GLY A 22 11.61 -0.23 2.09
CA GLY A 22 12.79 -0.53 2.92
C GLY A 22 13.70 0.70 3.12
N VAL A 23 13.94 1.48 2.06
CA VAL A 23 14.74 2.72 2.14
C VAL A 23 14.09 3.73 3.10
N PHE A 24 12.79 3.97 2.97
CA PHE A 24 12.11 4.95 3.83
C PHE A 24 11.95 4.44 5.27
N GLU A 25 11.70 3.16 5.47
CA GLU A 25 11.64 2.56 6.80
C GLU A 25 12.98 2.67 7.54
N GLN A 26 14.10 2.41 6.86
CA GLN A 26 15.43 2.57 7.47
C GLN A 26 15.71 4.01 7.87
N ARG A 27 15.31 5.01 7.07
CA ARG A 27 15.49 6.43 7.38
C ARG A 27 14.72 6.89 8.62
N THR A 28 13.63 6.21 8.97
CA THR A 28 12.75 6.58 10.08
C THR A 28 12.93 5.73 11.34
N LYS A 29 13.69 4.65 11.28
CA LYS A 29 13.94 3.75 12.44
C LYS A 29 14.57 4.43 13.66
N CYS A 30 15.37 5.46 13.45
CA CYS A 30 16.06 6.17 14.54
C CYS A 30 15.17 7.19 15.27
N ASN A 31 13.97 7.44 14.81
CA ASN A 31 13.10 8.46 15.40
C ASN A 31 12.29 7.89 16.58
N LYS A 32 12.36 8.56 17.74
CA LYS A 32 11.58 8.17 18.93
C LYS A 32 10.08 8.42 18.70
N GLN A 33 9.27 7.47 19.17
CA GLN A 33 7.80 7.58 19.15
C GLN A 33 7.32 8.38 20.34
N ALA A 34 6.37 9.29 20.14
CA ALA A 34 5.74 10.06 21.22
C ALA A 34 4.41 9.43 21.66
N VAL A 35 3.56 9.06 20.69
CA VAL A 35 2.25 8.45 20.92
C VAL A 35 2.09 7.29 19.94
N SER A 36 1.76 6.11 20.46
CA SER A 36 1.48 4.92 19.64
C SER A 36 0.06 4.43 19.95
N ARG A 37 -0.77 4.26 18.91
CA ARG A 37 -2.12 3.68 18.99
C ARG A 37 -2.18 2.30 18.34
N VAL A 38 -1.10 1.54 18.42
CA VAL A 38 -1.04 0.15 17.94
C VAL A 38 -1.77 -0.76 18.93
N ASP A 39 -3.04 -0.98 18.68
CA ASP A 39 -3.88 -1.87 19.46
C ASP A 39 -4.09 -3.24 18.76
N ALA A 40 -4.91 -4.11 19.37
CA ALA A 40 -5.22 -5.43 18.82
C ALA A 40 -5.93 -5.33 17.46
N LEU A 41 -6.75 -4.30 17.26
CA LEU A 41 -7.45 -4.05 15.98
C LEU A 41 -6.46 -3.73 14.86
N GLU A 42 -5.49 -2.84 15.11
CA GLU A 42 -4.44 -2.48 14.15
C GLU A 42 -3.65 -3.73 13.72
N LYS A 43 -3.26 -4.58 14.69
CA LYS A 43 -2.57 -5.85 14.41
C LYS A 43 -3.42 -6.80 13.58
N THR A 44 -4.70 -6.89 13.87
CA THR A 44 -5.64 -7.74 13.13
C THR A 44 -5.81 -7.24 11.69
N LEU A 45 -5.99 -5.93 11.49
CA LEU A 45 -6.07 -5.34 10.15
C LEU A 45 -4.79 -5.60 9.34
N MET A 46 -3.62 -5.45 9.95
CA MET A 46 -2.35 -5.77 9.30
C MET A 46 -2.25 -7.26 8.93
N ALA A 47 -2.68 -8.16 9.83
CA ALA A 47 -2.70 -9.60 9.57
C ALA A 47 -3.64 -9.99 8.41
N ILE A 48 -4.69 -9.22 8.16
CA ILE A 48 -5.60 -9.41 7.02
C ILE A 48 -4.98 -8.87 5.72
N VAL A 49 -4.31 -7.73 5.76
CA VAL A 49 -3.77 -7.07 4.56
C VAL A 49 -2.49 -7.73 4.05
N ILE A 50 -1.59 -8.13 4.95
CA ILE A 50 -0.28 -8.72 4.57
C ILE A 50 -0.41 -9.92 3.62
N PRO A 51 -1.30 -10.90 3.84
CA PRO A 51 -1.46 -12.01 2.91
C PRO A 51 -1.80 -11.58 1.49
N GLY A 52 -2.68 -10.59 1.32
CA GLY A 52 -3.08 -10.10 0.00
C GLY A 52 -1.98 -9.34 -0.73
N GLY A 53 -1.24 -8.51 -0.01
CA GLY A 53 -0.16 -7.70 -0.60
C GLY A 53 1.14 -8.45 -0.82
N LEU A 54 1.39 -9.53 -0.09
CA LEU A 54 2.68 -10.24 -0.11
C LEU A 54 2.53 -11.75 -0.38
N LEU A 55 1.82 -12.48 0.46
CA LEU A 55 1.84 -13.93 0.45
C LEU A 55 1.16 -14.52 -0.78
N LEU A 56 -0.08 -14.12 -1.07
CA LEU A 56 -0.86 -14.66 -2.18
C LEU A 56 -0.22 -14.38 -3.55
N PRO A 57 0.29 -13.16 -3.86
CA PRO A 57 1.04 -12.91 -5.08
C PRO A 57 2.29 -13.80 -5.22
N VAL A 58 3.06 -13.98 -4.14
CA VAL A 58 4.24 -14.85 -4.17
C VAL A 58 3.85 -16.29 -4.42
N VAL A 59 2.85 -16.83 -3.70
CA VAL A 59 2.34 -18.19 -3.93
C VAL A 59 1.86 -18.37 -5.38
N TYR A 60 1.13 -17.39 -5.92
CA TYR A 60 0.65 -17.41 -7.29
C TYR A 60 1.77 -17.45 -8.33
N LEU A 61 2.80 -16.61 -8.15
CA LEU A 61 3.90 -16.50 -9.10
C LEU A 61 4.80 -17.75 -9.13
N PHE A 62 5.02 -18.38 -7.98
CA PHE A 62 6.01 -19.45 -7.84
C PHE A 62 5.43 -20.85 -7.69
N THR A 63 4.11 -20.99 -7.51
CA THR A 63 3.43 -22.28 -7.37
C THR A 63 2.17 -22.37 -8.24
N PRO A 64 1.68 -23.59 -8.57
CA PRO A 64 0.40 -23.75 -9.26
C PRO A 64 -0.81 -23.76 -8.31
N TRP A 65 -0.63 -23.57 -7.01
CA TRP A 65 -1.66 -23.82 -6.00
C TRP A 65 -2.92 -22.95 -6.16
N LEU A 66 -2.78 -21.75 -6.70
CA LEU A 66 -3.90 -20.84 -6.92
C LEU A 66 -4.47 -20.89 -8.35
N ALA A 67 -4.07 -21.87 -9.16
CA ALA A 67 -4.53 -22.00 -10.54
C ALA A 67 -6.06 -22.14 -10.70
N PHE A 68 -6.72 -22.70 -9.69
CA PHE A 68 -8.17 -22.86 -9.68
C PHE A 68 -8.95 -21.53 -9.65
N ALA A 69 -8.29 -20.46 -9.25
CA ALA A 69 -8.87 -19.13 -9.14
C ALA A 69 -8.46 -18.19 -10.30
N ASP A 70 -7.86 -18.73 -11.36
CA ASP A 70 -7.48 -17.95 -12.54
C ASP A 70 -8.72 -17.49 -13.33
N TYR A 71 -8.62 -16.31 -13.92
CA TYR A 71 -9.57 -15.79 -14.90
C TYR A 71 -8.82 -15.14 -16.06
N HIS A 72 -9.55 -14.70 -17.08
CA HIS A 72 -8.96 -14.09 -18.26
C HIS A 72 -9.58 -12.72 -18.48
N LEU A 73 -8.74 -11.73 -18.69
CA LEU A 73 -9.13 -10.37 -19.02
C LEU A 73 -8.90 -10.08 -20.52
N PRO A 74 -9.62 -9.09 -21.06
CA PRO A 74 -9.30 -8.57 -22.39
C PRO A 74 -7.83 -8.11 -22.47
N ALA A 75 -7.22 -8.27 -23.66
CA ALA A 75 -5.80 -8.01 -23.88
C ALA A 75 -5.31 -6.60 -23.49
N PHE A 76 -6.20 -5.62 -23.41
CA PHE A 76 -5.85 -4.26 -22.96
C PHE A 76 -5.73 -4.11 -21.45
N ALA A 77 -6.37 -4.99 -20.67
CA ALA A 77 -6.45 -4.84 -19.20
C ALA A 77 -5.08 -4.87 -18.51
N PRO A 78 -4.14 -5.77 -18.86
CA PRO A 78 -2.80 -5.74 -18.27
C PRO A 78 -1.98 -4.49 -18.64
N TRP A 79 -2.19 -3.91 -19.81
CA TRP A 79 -1.58 -2.61 -20.17
C TRP A 79 -2.05 -1.50 -19.25
N PHE A 80 -3.37 -1.45 -19.00
CA PHE A 80 -3.93 -0.50 -18.07
C PHE A 80 -3.43 -0.77 -16.63
N GLY A 81 -3.36 -2.05 -16.23
CA GLY A 81 -2.74 -2.46 -14.96
C GLY A 81 -1.29 -1.97 -14.81
N THR A 82 -0.50 -2.02 -15.89
CA THR A 82 0.88 -1.51 -15.91
C THR A 82 0.93 0.01 -15.66
N VAL A 83 0.05 0.77 -16.31
CA VAL A 83 -0.04 2.22 -16.10
C VAL A 83 -0.43 2.54 -14.65
N LEU A 84 -1.42 1.82 -14.09
CA LEU A 84 -1.81 1.97 -12.69
C LEU A 84 -0.66 1.61 -11.74
N MET A 85 0.10 0.58 -12.03
CA MET A 85 1.29 0.18 -11.25
C MET A 85 2.33 1.29 -11.22
N MET A 86 2.65 1.89 -12.37
CA MET A 86 3.59 3.01 -12.44
C MET A 86 3.08 4.22 -11.66
N ALA A 87 1.81 4.56 -11.80
CA ALA A 87 1.18 5.64 -11.04
C ALA A 87 1.20 5.36 -9.52
N ALA A 88 0.92 4.11 -9.12
CA ALA A 88 0.98 3.69 -7.72
C ALA A 88 2.39 3.84 -7.13
N LEU A 89 3.41 3.35 -7.83
CA LEU A 89 4.81 3.45 -7.40
C LEU A 89 5.29 4.90 -7.32
N TRP A 90 4.94 5.72 -8.31
CA TRP A 90 5.26 7.14 -8.30
C TRP A 90 4.62 7.86 -7.11
N LEU A 91 3.31 7.65 -6.90
CA LEU A 91 2.58 8.28 -5.80
C LEU A 91 3.07 7.77 -4.44
N PHE A 92 3.38 6.48 -4.32
CA PHE A 92 3.97 5.88 -3.13
C PHE A 92 5.31 6.52 -2.78
N TRP A 93 6.23 6.59 -3.75
CA TRP A 93 7.52 7.24 -3.57
C TRP A 93 7.35 8.72 -3.19
N ARG A 94 6.49 9.44 -3.89
CA ARG A 94 6.28 10.87 -3.66
C ARG A 94 5.67 11.14 -2.29
N SER A 95 4.71 10.33 -1.87
CA SER A 95 4.10 10.42 -0.54
C SER A 95 5.14 10.28 0.58
N HIS A 96 6.04 9.31 0.46
CA HIS A 96 7.11 9.13 1.43
C HIS A 96 8.14 10.27 1.39
N ALA A 97 8.50 10.74 0.21
CA ALA A 97 9.46 11.83 0.04
C ALA A 97 8.94 13.14 0.66
N ASP A 98 7.66 13.47 0.45
CA ASP A 98 7.04 14.68 0.97
C ASP A 98 6.77 14.61 2.50
N LEU A 99 6.46 13.41 3.05
CA LEU A 99 6.34 13.21 4.49
C LEU A 99 7.68 13.27 5.21
N GLY A 100 8.74 12.82 4.57
CA GLY A 100 10.08 12.81 5.14
C GLY A 100 10.14 12.05 6.48
N GLN A 101 10.58 12.75 7.54
CA GLN A 101 10.68 12.17 8.88
C GLN A 101 9.35 12.01 9.62
N ASN A 102 8.27 12.63 9.13
CA ASN A 102 6.93 12.48 9.70
C ASN A 102 6.27 11.13 9.34
N TRP A 103 6.84 10.37 8.42
CA TRP A 103 6.30 9.07 8.04
C TRP A 103 6.44 8.03 9.15
N SER A 104 5.38 7.25 9.38
CA SER A 104 5.34 6.10 10.27
C SER A 104 4.59 4.93 9.63
N VAL A 105 4.98 3.69 9.96
CA VAL A 105 4.29 2.46 9.51
C VAL A 105 2.95 2.30 10.21
N THR A 106 2.87 2.74 11.45
CA THR A 106 1.73 2.58 12.37
C THR A 106 1.14 3.95 12.75
N LEU A 107 -0.03 3.94 13.39
CA LEU A 107 -0.67 5.14 13.91
C LEU A 107 0.13 5.73 15.08
N GLU A 108 1.06 6.61 14.76
CA GLU A 108 2.00 7.20 15.70
C GLU A 108 2.26 8.67 15.40
N LEU A 109 2.27 9.47 16.43
CA LEU A 109 2.77 10.85 16.39
C LEU A 109 4.15 10.90 17.04
N ARG A 110 5.02 11.74 16.50
CA ARG A 110 6.39 11.91 16.97
C ARG A 110 6.58 13.28 17.63
N PRO A 111 7.56 13.43 18.53
CA PRO A 111 7.93 14.75 19.01
C PRO A 111 8.33 15.65 17.85
N GLY A 112 7.70 16.82 17.74
CA GLY A 112 7.94 17.74 16.62
C GLY A 112 7.26 17.37 15.31
N HIS A 113 6.28 16.44 15.33
CA HIS A 113 5.45 16.13 14.16
C HIS A 113 4.78 17.40 13.65
N GLN A 114 4.90 17.66 12.34
CA GLN A 114 4.29 18.81 11.68
C GLN A 114 3.30 18.35 10.64
N LEU A 115 2.19 19.07 10.52
CA LEU A 115 1.20 18.81 9.48
C LEU A 115 1.80 19.18 8.11
N VAL A 116 1.99 18.16 7.26
CA VAL A 116 2.54 18.34 5.92
C VAL A 116 1.44 18.81 4.97
N LYS A 117 1.57 20.06 4.47
CA LYS A 117 0.61 20.71 3.55
C LYS A 117 1.23 21.01 2.16
N HIS A 118 2.36 20.39 1.80
CA HIS A 118 3.06 20.62 0.53
C HIS A 118 3.15 19.35 -0.33
N GLY A 119 3.67 19.48 -1.55
CA GLY A 119 3.81 18.36 -2.46
C GLY A 119 2.46 17.71 -2.79
N VAL A 120 2.39 16.38 -2.77
CA VAL A 120 1.15 15.64 -3.04
C VAL A 120 0.10 15.84 -1.95
N TYR A 121 0.51 16.18 -0.71
CA TYR A 121 -0.39 16.46 0.42
C TYR A 121 -1.15 17.77 0.29
N ARG A 122 -0.77 18.64 -0.65
CA ARG A 122 -1.53 19.84 -0.98
C ARG A 122 -2.89 19.53 -1.61
N SER A 123 -2.96 18.45 -2.39
CA SER A 123 -4.13 18.10 -3.22
C SER A 123 -4.85 16.85 -2.73
N ILE A 124 -4.17 15.95 -2.03
CA ILE A 124 -4.70 14.66 -1.58
C ILE A 124 -4.39 14.52 -0.07
N ARG A 125 -5.42 14.31 0.76
CA ARG A 125 -5.22 14.13 2.22
C ARG A 125 -4.47 12.84 2.56
N HIS A 126 -4.77 11.76 1.86
CA HIS A 126 -4.18 10.43 2.08
C HIS A 126 -3.52 9.88 0.81
N PRO A 127 -2.45 10.50 0.30
CA PRO A 127 -1.85 10.10 -0.98
C PRO A 127 -1.21 8.71 -0.89
N MET A 128 -0.74 8.31 0.29
CA MET A 128 -0.23 6.96 0.52
C MET A 128 -1.33 5.90 0.36
N TYR A 129 -2.53 6.14 0.92
CA TYR A 129 -3.66 5.23 0.74
C TYR A 129 -4.14 5.22 -0.72
N ALA A 130 -4.15 6.38 -1.39
CA ALA A 130 -4.45 6.45 -2.82
C ALA A 130 -3.46 5.61 -3.65
N SER A 131 -2.17 5.61 -3.31
CA SER A 131 -1.18 4.76 -3.98
C SER A 131 -1.44 3.26 -3.77
N ILE A 132 -1.89 2.86 -2.58
CA ILE A 132 -2.22 1.46 -2.29
C ILE A 132 -3.50 1.04 -3.03
N TRP A 133 -4.50 1.92 -3.17
CA TRP A 133 -5.68 1.66 -4.00
C TRP A 133 -5.30 1.39 -5.46
N LEU A 134 -4.44 2.25 -6.05
CA LEU A 134 -3.93 2.05 -7.40
C LEU A 134 -3.14 0.74 -7.52
N TRP A 135 -2.33 0.41 -6.51
CA TRP A 135 -1.60 -0.85 -6.44
C TRP A 135 -2.53 -2.05 -6.46
N CYS A 136 -3.55 -2.08 -5.60
CA CYS A 136 -4.50 -3.20 -5.51
C CYS A 136 -5.25 -3.41 -6.84
N LEU A 137 -5.66 -2.32 -7.51
CA LEU A 137 -6.28 -2.40 -8.84
C LEU A 137 -5.29 -2.94 -9.88
N ALA A 138 -4.06 -2.43 -9.91
CA ALA A 138 -3.02 -2.93 -10.81
C ALA A 138 -2.73 -4.41 -10.59
N GLN A 139 -2.65 -4.86 -9.34
CA GLN A 139 -2.43 -6.25 -8.97
C GLN A 139 -3.53 -7.16 -9.52
N GLY A 140 -4.81 -6.79 -9.39
CA GLY A 140 -5.92 -7.54 -9.96
C GLY A 140 -5.82 -7.67 -11.49
N LEU A 141 -5.46 -6.60 -12.18
CA LEU A 141 -5.35 -6.56 -13.65
C LEU A 141 -4.11 -7.30 -14.19
N LEU A 142 -3.03 -7.39 -13.41
CA LEU A 142 -1.78 -8.00 -13.85
C LEU A 142 -1.68 -9.49 -13.52
N LEU A 143 -2.27 -9.96 -12.40
CA LEU A 143 -2.14 -11.34 -11.96
C LEU A 143 -3.24 -12.27 -12.48
N GLU A 144 -4.35 -11.73 -13.00
CA GLU A 144 -5.47 -12.49 -13.55
C GLU A 144 -5.91 -13.66 -12.65
N ASN A 145 -5.95 -13.45 -11.33
CA ASN A 145 -6.34 -14.45 -10.35
C ASN A 145 -7.18 -13.83 -9.24
N TRP A 146 -8.31 -14.43 -8.89
CA TRP A 146 -9.24 -13.88 -7.91
C TRP A 146 -8.62 -13.71 -6.53
N LEU A 147 -7.83 -14.67 -6.09
CA LEU A 147 -7.21 -14.62 -4.76
C LEU A 147 -5.96 -13.76 -4.76
N ALA A 148 -5.00 -14.03 -5.65
CA ALA A 148 -3.75 -13.29 -5.71
C ALA A 148 -3.93 -11.85 -6.19
N GLY A 149 -4.93 -11.58 -7.03
CA GLY A 149 -5.21 -10.25 -7.58
C GLY A 149 -6.12 -9.40 -6.70
N TRP A 150 -7.32 -9.87 -6.40
CA TRP A 150 -8.38 -9.03 -5.83
C TRP A 150 -8.53 -9.09 -4.31
N TYR A 151 -8.01 -10.12 -3.64
CA TYR A 151 -8.05 -10.20 -2.18
C TYR A 151 -7.43 -8.95 -1.52
N ALA A 152 -6.30 -8.47 -2.06
CA ALA A 152 -5.63 -7.27 -1.55
C ALA A 152 -6.54 -6.04 -1.56
N LEU A 153 -7.38 -5.88 -2.60
CA LEU A 153 -8.32 -4.77 -2.71
C LEU A 153 -9.36 -4.80 -1.60
N LEU A 154 -9.95 -5.97 -1.33
CA LEU A 154 -10.97 -6.13 -0.29
C LEU A 154 -10.37 -5.97 1.12
N ALA A 155 -9.21 -6.58 1.35
CA ALA A 155 -8.49 -6.48 2.61
C ALA A 155 -8.08 -5.04 2.91
N PHE A 156 -7.57 -4.32 1.90
CA PHE A 156 -7.20 -2.92 2.04
C PHE A 156 -8.42 -2.02 2.20
N ALA A 157 -9.53 -2.28 1.50
CA ALA A 157 -10.78 -1.55 1.70
C ALA A 157 -11.23 -1.60 3.17
N LEU A 158 -11.25 -2.80 3.75
CA LEU A 158 -11.58 -2.97 5.16
C LEU A 158 -10.65 -2.14 6.05
N MET A 159 -9.35 -2.26 5.86
CA MET A 159 -8.37 -1.50 6.62
C MET A 159 -8.56 0.02 6.44
N TYR A 160 -8.76 0.49 5.22
CA TYR A 160 -8.93 1.90 4.91
C TYR A 160 -10.12 2.51 5.65
N PHE A 161 -11.31 1.90 5.56
CA PHE A 161 -12.52 2.43 6.19
C PHE A 161 -12.49 2.38 7.72
N VAL A 162 -11.73 1.47 8.31
CA VAL A 162 -11.56 1.40 9.77
C VAL A 162 -10.46 2.34 10.26
N ARG A 163 -9.34 2.42 9.54
CA ARG A 163 -8.14 3.14 9.99
C ARG A 163 -8.21 4.63 9.70
N THR A 164 -8.73 5.05 8.52
CA THR A 164 -8.74 6.46 8.13
C THR A 164 -9.48 7.36 9.12
N PRO A 165 -10.69 7.04 9.63
CA PRO A 165 -11.37 7.86 10.62
C PRO A 165 -10.57 8.01 11.92
N ARG A 166 -9.89 6.93 12.35
CA ARG A 166 -9.06 6.94 13.56
C ARG A 166 -7.82 7.80 13.40
N GLU A 167 -7.22 7.78 12.20
CA GLU A 167 -6.08 8.62 11.84
C GLU A 167 -6.48 10.09 11.78
N GLU A 168 -7.60 10.41 11.13
CA GLU A 168 -8.13 11.78 11.08
C GLU A 168 -8.47 12.32 12.48
N GLN A 169 -9.11 11.52 13.32
CA GLN A 169 -9.38 11.91 14.71
C GLN A 169 -8.10 12.20 15.48
N MET A 170 -7.09 11.34 15.38
CA MET A 170 -5.79 11.53 16.03
C MET A 170 -5.10 12.82 15.56
N MET A 171 -5.20 13.13 14.26
CA MET A 171 -4.65 14.36 13.70
C MET A 171 -5.41 15.60 14.21
N CYS A 172 -6.75 15.57 14.24
CA CYS A 172 -7.57 16.65 14.78
C CYS A 172 -7.30 16.91 16.27
N GLU A 173 -7.15 15.87 17.08
CA GLU A 173 -6.80 15.98 18.50
C GLU A 173 -5.42 16.63 18.73
N SER A 174 -4.50 16.45 17.78
CA SER A 174 -3.11 16.89 17.92
C SER A 174 -2.83 18.26 17.28
N PHE A 175 -3.52 18.58 16.20
CA PHE A 175 -3.28 19.82 15.41
C PHE A 175 -4.49 20.75 15.33
N GLY A 176 -5.63 20.39 15.94
CA GLY A 176 -6.87 21.15 15.82
C GLY A 176 -7.59 20.90 14.48
N GLN A 177 -8.58 21.73 14.18
CA GLN A 177 -9.36 21.64 12.94
C GLN A 177 -8.76 22.45 11.78
N GLU A 178 -7.45 22.51 11.67
CA GLU A 178 -6.79 23.23 10.58
C GLU A 178 -6.85 22.54 9.20
#